data_43e992da93aa77e2033fecea0db64414
#
_entry.id   43e992da93aa77e2033fecea0db64414
#
_cell.length_a   1.000
_cell.length_b   1.000
_cell.length_c   1.000
_cell.angle_alpha   90.00
_cell.angle_beta   90.00
_cell.angle_gamma   90.00
#
_symmetry.space_group_name_H-M   'P 1'
#
loop_
_entity.id
_entity.type
_entity.pdbx_description
1 polymer ?
#
loop_
_entity_poly.entity_id
_entity_poly.type
_entity_poly.pdbx_seq_one_letter_code
_entity_poly.pdbx_strand_id
1 'polypeptide(L)'
;MNFFQYKNNKLYAEDIPVQQLAEQFGTPLYVYSRATLERHWHAFYSAFGNRPHLICFAVKSCSNIGVLNIMAKLGSGFDIVSQGELERVLAAGGDASKVVFSGVAKSREEIIRALEVGIRCFNVESVSELKHINQIAGEMRKIAPISLRVNPDVDAHTHPYISTGLKENKFGVSVNEAREVYKLASTLPNIKIIGMDCHIGSQLTELQPFLDATDRLIVLMEQLKEDGIKLKHLDLGGGLGVTYTDETPPHPSDYANALLEKLQNYPELEIILEPGRAISANAGILVAKVQYLKNNESRNFAITDTGMNDMIRPALYEAYMNIVEIDRTLAREKVIYDVVGPVCETSDFLGKQRELSIAEGDYIAQYSAGAYGASMSSNYNSRPRTAEVLVDGDKSYLIRRRETLQELWALESTI
;
A
#
# COMPACT_ATOMS: atom_id res chain seq x y z
N MET A 1 -6.84 -1.98 15.75
CA MET A 1 -6.93 -3.34 16.37
C MET A 1 -6.82 -4.36 15.26
N ASN A 2 -5.98 -5.39 15.44
CA ASN A 2 -5.78 -6.48 14.49
C ASN A 2 -6.10 -7.83 15.17
N PHE A 3 -6.15 -8.90 14.40
CA PHE A 3 -6.44 -10.25 14.90
C PHE A 3 -5.17 -11.10 15.08
N PHE A 4 -4.04 -10.47 15.38
CA PHE A 4 -2.82 -11.12 15.88
C PHE A 4 -2.76 -10.92 17.38
N GLN A 5 -3.05 -11.97 18.16
CA GLN A 5 -3.21 -11.87 19.61
C GLN A 5 -2.55 -13.05 20.33
N TYR A 6 -2.06 -12.79 21.55
CA TYR A 6 -1.58 -13.87 22.40
C TYR A 6 -2.77 -14.55 23.09
N LYS A 7 -2.85 -15.87 22.93
CA LYS A 7 -3.74 -16.77 23.69
C LYS A 7 -2.84 -17.71 24.48
N ASN A 8 -2.89 -17.70 25.81
CA ASN A 8 -2.01 -18.49 26.69
C ASN A 8 -0.51 -18.31 26.38
N ASN A 9 -0.07 -17.06 26.19
CA ASN A 9 1.29 -16.68 25.84
C ASN A 9 1.83 -17.22 24.49
N LYS A 10 0.96 -17.72 23.61
CA LYS A 10 1.29 -18.07 22.22
C LYS A 10 0.59 -17.13 21.26
N LEU A 11 1.33 -16.69 20.25
CA LEU A 11 0.79 -15.78 19.22
C LEU A 11 -0.11 -16.56 18.26
N TYR A 12 -1.31 -16.03 18.04
CA TYR A 12 -2.30 -16.52 17.09
C TYR A 12 -2.53 -15.51 15.98
N ALA A 13 -2.73 -16.00 14.78
CA ALA A 13 -3.37 -15.31 13.67
C ALA A 13 -4.82 -15.76 13.64
N GLU A 14 -5.76 -14.89 14.02
CA GLU A 14 -7.16 -15.25 14.25
C GLU A 14 -7.30 -16.43 15.22
N ASP A 15 -7.62 -17.64 14.72
CA ASP A 15 -7.79 -18.84 15.56
C ASP A 15 -6.67 -19.88 15.38
N ILE A 16 -5.65 -19.59 14.55
CA ILE A 16 -4.54 -20.51 14.29
C ILE A 16 -3.27 -20.05 15.01
N PRO A 17 -2.57 -20.93 15.76
CA PRO A 17 -1.26 -20.62 16.31
C PRO A 17 -0.26 -20.29 15.19
N VAL A 18 0.46 -19.17 15.30
CA VAL A 18 1.46 -18.77 14.28
C VAL A 18 2.57 -19.80 14.16
N GLN A 19 2.94 -20.47 15.25
CA GLN A 19 3.91 -21.56 15.22
C GLN A 19 3.49 -22.70 14.29
N GLN A 20 2.22 -23.10 14.34
CA GLN A 20 1.68 -24.15 13.44
C GLN A 20 1.80 -23.76 11.97
N LEU A 21 1.55 -22.48 11.64
CA LEU A 21 1.71 -21.97 10.28
C LEU A 21 3.19 -22.01 9.84
N ALA A 22 4.11 -21.61 10.74
CA ALA A 22 5.55 -21.65 10.46
C ALA A 22 6.06 -23.07 10.24
N GLU A 23 5.58 -24.04 11.03
CA GLU A 23 5.92 -25.46 10.88
C GLU A 23 5.34 -26.06 9.60
N GLN A 24 4.13 -25.67 9.22
CA GLN A 24 3.44 -26.20 8.04
C GLN A 24 4.00 -25.64 6.72
N PHE A 25 4.28 -24.34 6.66
CA PHE A 25 4.65 -23.65 5.41
C PHE A 25 6.11 -23.25 5.34
N GLY A 26 6.87 -23.45 6.43
CA GLY A 26 8.26 -23.03 6.56
C GLY A 26 8.41 -21.52 6.74
N THR A 27 9.61 -21.09 7.11
CA THR A 27 9.99 -19.66 7.24
C THR A 27 11.08 -19.32 6.20
N PRO A 28 11.27 -18.03 5.83
CA PRO A 28 10.42 -16.87 6.14
C PRO A 28 8.99 -17.05 5.64
N LEU A 29 7.99 -16.45 6.33
CA LEU A 29 6.59 -16.62 5.99
C LEU A 29 5.79 -15.34 6.23
N TYR A 30 5.10 -14.82 5.21
CA TYR A 30 4.07 -13.81 5.41
C TYR A 30 2.75 -14.45 5.81
N VAL A 31 2.13 -13.92 6.85
CA VAL A 31 0.81 -14.34 7.32
C VAL A 31 -0.12 -13.14 7.34
N TYR A 32 -1.24 -13.24 6.63
CA TYR A 32 -2.29 -12.20 6.60
C TYR A 32 -3.53 -12.67 7.32
N SER A 33 -4.21 -11.76 8.02
CA SER A 33 -5.51 -11.97 8.64
C SER A 33 -6.61 -11.39 7.75
N ARG A 34 -7.54 -12.23 7.29
CA ARG A 34 -8.72 -11.82 6.54
C ARG A 34 -9.61 -10.90 7.34
N ALA A 35 -9.90 -11.27 8.58
CA ALA A 35 -10.76 -10.47 9.46
C ALA A 35 -10.20 -9.06 9.70
N THR A 36 -8.86 -8.91 9.77
CA THR A 36 -8.21 -7.59 9.88
C THR A 36 -8.36 -6.78 8.60
N LEU A 37 -8.13 -7.39 7.42
CA LEU A 37 -8.28 -6.75 6.12
C LEU A 37 -9.71 -6.24 5.91
N GLU A 38 -10.71 -7.10 6.12
CA GLU A 38 -12.12 -6.76 5.97
C GLU A 38 -12.54 -5.63 6.93
N ARG A 39 -12.15 -5.73 8.21
CA ARG A 39 -12.42 -4.72 9.21
C ARG A 39 -11.85 -3.36 8.85
N HIS A 40 -10.59 -3.31 8.38
CA HIS A 40 -9.95 -2.05 8.00
C HIS A 40 -10.62 -1.43 6.78
N TRP A 41 -10.98 -2.24 5.78
CA TRP A 41 -11.71 -1.75 4.62
C TRP A 41 -13.08 -1.19 5.02
N HIS A 42 -13.84 -1.91 5.84
CA HIS A 42 -15.13 -1.46 6.34
C HIS A 42 -15.03 -0.18 7.18
N ALA A 43 -13.93 0.03 7.91
CA ALA A 43 -13.72 1.27 8.67
C ALA A 43 -13.68 2.51 7.75
N PHE A 44 -13.12 2.40 6.54
CA PHE A 44 -13.17 3.46 5.55
C PHE A 44 -14.54 3.54 4.88
N TYR A 45 -15.05 2.42 4.39
CA TYR A 45 -16.29 2.41 3.62
C TYR A 45 -17.47 2.93 4.45
N SER A 46 -17.65 2.44 5.68
CA SER A 46 -18.77 2.83 6.53
C SER A 46 -18.68 4.27 7.03
N ALA A 47 -17.49 4.87 7.04
CA ALA A 47 -17.28 6.23 7.55
C ALA A 47 -17.98 7.31 6.72
N PHE A 48 -18.24 7.05 5.44
CA PHE A 48 -18.92 8.01 4.54
C PHE A 48 -20.44 7.85 4.51
N GLY A 49 -21.00 6.83 5.14
CA GLY A 49 -22.45 6.59 5.18
C GLY A 49 -23.09 6.57 3.78
N ASN A 50 -24.10 7.41 3.56
CA ASN A 50 -24.79 7.52 2.27
C ASN A 50 -24.14 8.49 1.27
N ARG A 51 -23.04 9.13 1.63
CA ARG A 51 -22.30 10.02 0.73
C ARG A 51 -21.75 9.23 -0.45
N PRO A 52 -21.90 9.69 -1.72
CA PRO A 52 -21.23 9.06 -2.83
C PRO A 52 -19.71 8.95 -2.59
N HIS A 53 -19.21 7.73 -2.56
CA HIS A 53 -17.78 7.46 -2.31
C HIS A 53 -17.32 6.15 -2.92
N LEU A 54 -16.02 6.03 -3.14
CA LEU A 54 -15.34 4.82 -3.59
C LEU A 54 -14.03 4.65 -2.80
N ILE A 55 -13.84 3.48 -2.23
CA ILE A 55 -12.58 3.11 -1.60
C ILE A 55 -11.78 2.29 -2.61
N CYS A 56 -10.68 2.85 -3.12
CA CYS A 56 -9.74 2.21 -4.05
C CYS A 56 -8.55 1.66 -3.26
N PHE A 57 -8.48 0.33 -3.11
CA PHE A 57 -7.32 -0.27 -2.44
C PHE A 57 -6.05 -0.04 -3.26
N ALA A 58 -5.02 0.58 -2.66
CA ALA A 58 -3.74 0.83 -3.31
C ALA A 58 -2.93 -0.47 -3.45
N VAL A 59 -2.91 -1.04 -4.66
CA VAL A 59 -2.31 -2.36 -4.97
C VAL A 59 -0.83 -2.42 -4.62
N LYS A 60 -0.09 -1.31 -4.83
CA LYS A 60 1.33 -1.17 -4.46
C LYS A 60 1.65 -1.53 -3.02
N SER A 61 0.70 -1.41 -2.10
CA SER A 61 0.92 -1.76 -0.69
C SER A 61 0.95 -3.28 -0.47
N CYS A 62 0.07 -4.02 -1.12
CA CYS A 62 0.01 -5.49 -1.07
C CYS A 62 -0.65 -6.02 -2.36
N SER A 63 0.13 -6.56 -3.27
CA SER A 63 -0.30 -6.95 -4.61
C SER A 63 -0.65 -8.45 -4.75
N ASN A 64 -0.72 -9.19 -3.63
CA ASN A 64 -1.07 -10.61 -3.67
C ASN A 64 -2.52 -10.81 -4.15
N ILE A 65 -2.73 -11.68 -5.14
CA ILE A 65 -4.04 -11.93 -5.75
C ILE A 65 -5.08 -12.42 -4.71
N GLY A 66 -4.67 -13.20 -3.71
CA GLY A 66 -5.56 -13.64 -2.63
C GLY A 66 -6.08 -12.47 -1.80
N VAL A 67 -5.23 -11.49 -1.49
CA VAL A 67 -5.62 -10.25 -0.79
C VAL A 67 -6.50 -9.39 -1.69
N LEU A 68 -6.12 -9.20 -2.96
CA LEU A 68 -6.92 -8.43 -3.91
C LEU A 68 -8.32 -9.04 -4.14
N ASN A 69 -8.43 -10.39 -4.11
CA ASN A 69 -9.72 -11.08 -4.22
C ASN A 69 -10.65 -10.77 -3.04
N ILE A 70 -10.11 -10.63 -1.82
CA ILE A 70 -10.91 -10.18 -0.67
C ILE A 70 -11.43 -8.77 -0.92
N MET A 71 -10.57 -7.85 -1.34
CA MET A 71 -10.96 -6.46 -1.65
C MET A 71 -12.02 -6.43 -2.76
N ALA A 72 -11.86 -7.21 -3.84
CA ALA A 72 -12.83 -7.31 -4.92
C ALA A 72 -14.20 -7.79 -4.42
N LYS A 73 -14.24 -8.81 -3.56
CA LYS A 73 -15.48 -9.32 -2.95
C LYS A 73 -16.17 -8.32 -2.03
N LEU A 74 -15.43 -7.42 -1.40
CA LEU A 74 -15.97 -6.31 -0.61
C LEU A 74 -16.52 -5.18 -1.49
N GLY A 75 -16.31 -5.22 -2.80
CA GLY A 75 -16.74 -4.19 -3.74
C GLY A 75 -15.79 -3.00 -3.86
N SER A 76 -14.53 -3.16 -3.41
CA SER A 76 -13.48 -2.15 -3.52
C SER A 76 -13.20 -1.74 -4.97
N GLY A 77 -12.86 -0.47 -5.18
CA GLY A 77 -12.04 -0.05 -6.30
C GLY A 77 -10.56 -0.36 -6.05
N PHE A 78 -9.72 -0.01 -7.02
CA PHE A 78 -8.27 -0.23 -6.92
C PHE A 78 -7.50 0.96 -7.49
N ASP A 79 -6.46 1.40 -6.76
CA ASP A 79 -5.45 2.31 -7.28
C ASP A 79 -4.26 1.47 -7.75
N ILE A 80 -3.92 1.62 -9.04
CA ILE A 80 -2.83 0.91 -9.70
C ILE A 80 -1.79 1.88 -10.26
N VAL A 81 -0.56 1.40 -10.42
CA VAL A 81 0.55 2.19 -10.97
C VAL A 81 1.28 1.50 -12.13
N SER A 82 0.78 0.35 -12.60
CA SER A 82 1.34 -0.39 -13.74
C SER A 82 0.30 -1.34 -14.35
N GLN A 83 0.57 -1.80 -15.58
CA GLN A 83 -0.22 -2.87 -16.20
C GLN A 83 -0.15 -4.17 -15.38
N GLY A 84 1.01 -4.48 -14.79
CA GLY A 84 1.16 -5.67 -13.95
C GLY A 84 0.18 -5.67 -12.76
N GLU A 85 -0.04 -4.51 -12.14
CA GLU A 85 -1.04 -4.36 -11.09
C GLU A 85 -2.47 -4.45 -11.66
N LEU A 86 -2.75 -3.88 -12.84
CA LEU A 86 -4.04 -4.03 -13.51
C LEU A 86 -4.39 -5.52 -13.74
N GLU A 87 -3.47 -6.28 -14.33
CA GLU A 87 -3.70 -7.71 -14.58
C GLU A 87 -3.91 -8.52 -13.29
N ARG A 88 -3.23 -8.15 -12.20
CA ARG A 88 -3.47 -8.75 -10.87
C ARG A 88 -4.87 -8.45 -10.35
N VAL A 89 -5.34 -7.23 -10.50
CA VAL A 89 -6.70 -6.82 -10.13
C VAL A 89 -7.74 -7.61 -10.92
N LEU A 90 -7.57 -7.72 -12.23
CA LEU A 90 -8.47 -8.48 -13.11
C LEU A 90 -8.46 -9.98 -12.76
N ALA A 91 -7.29 -10.57 -12.56
CA ALA A 91 -7.14 -11.96 -12.14
C ALA A 91 -7.76 -12.24 -10.76
N ALA A 92 -7.79 -11.25 -9.88
CA ALA A 92 -8.43 -11.32 -8.58
C ALA A 92 -9.97 -11.14 -8.63
N GLY A 93 -10.54 -10.87 -9.81
CA GLY A 93 -11.97 -10.62 -9.99
C GLY A 93 -12.39 -9.18 -9.66
N GLY A 94 -11.44 -8.23 -9.68
CA GLY A 94 -11.73 -6.81 -9.50
C GLY A 94 -12.48 -6.21 -10.70
N ASP A 95 -13.31 -5.21 -10.43
CA ASP A 95 -14.09 -4.49 -11.41
C ASP A 95 -13.24 -3.39 -12.06
N ALA A 96 -12.89 -3.53 -13.35
CA ALA A 96 -12.10 -2.55 -14.09
C ALA A 96 -12.73 -1.14 -14.03
N SER A 97 -14.05 -1.02 -14.05
CA SER A 97 -14.76 0.26 -14.01
C SER A 97 -14.58 1.03 -12.70
N LYS A 98 -13.96 0.40 -11.68
CA LYS A 98 -13.59 0.99 -10.38
C LYS A 98 -12.08 1.16 -10.20
N VAL A 99 -11.29 0.96 -11.27
CA VAL A 99 -9.83 1.12 -11.24
C VAL A 99 -9.44 2.54 -11.59
N VAL A 100 -8.62 3.18 -10.75
CA VAL A 100 -7.91 4.43 -11.03
C VAL A 100 -6.45 4.12 -11.34
N PHE A 101 -5.89 4.74 -12.39
CA PHE A 101 -4.53 4.47 -12.84
C PHE A 101 -3.64 5.67 -12.59
N SER A 102 -2.84 5.60 -11.53
CA SER A 102 -1.86 6.61 -11.11
C SER A 102 -0.47 6.33 -11.67
N GLY A 103 0.51 7.18 -11.34
CA GLY A 103 1.92 6.99 -11.72
C GLY A 103 2.37 7.83 -12.91
N VAL A 104 3.64 8.28 -12.84
CA VAL A 104 4.23 9.33 -13.71
C VAL A 104 4.71 8.84 -15.08
N ALA A 105 4.70 7.55 -15.35
CA ALA A 105 5.35 6.98 -16.55
C ALA A 105 4.50 5.87 -17.20
N LYS A 106 3.21 6.15 -17.42
CA LYS A 106 2.33 5.21 -18.13
C LYS A 106 2.81 5.04 -19.56
N SER A 107 3.16 3.81 -19.94
CA SER A 107 3.57 3.48 -21.31
C SER A 107 2.39 3.44 -22.26
N ARG A 108 2.69 3.40 -23.56
CA ARG A 108 1.68 3.26 -24.61
C ARG A 108 0.85 1.98 -24.41
N GLU A 109 1.51 0.88 -24.15
CA GLU A 109 0.89 -0.44 -23.95
C GLU A 109 -0.03 -0.46 -22.73
N GLU A 110 0.40 0.17 -21.64
CA GLU A 110 -0.38 0.32 -20.42
C GLU A 110 -1.64 1.15 -20.64
N ILE A 111 -1.53 2.26 -21.39
CA ILE A 111 -2.68 3.11 -21.74
C ILE A 111 -3.66 2.35 -22.65
N ILE A 112 -3.16 1.65 -23.66
CA ILE A 112 -3.98 0.81 -24.54
C ILE A 112 -4.75 -0.22 -23.71
N ARG A 113 -4.04 -0.98 -22.88
CA ARG A 113 -4.66 -2.04 -22.08
C ARG A 113 -5.71 -1.51 -21.11
N ALA A 114 -5.43 -0.39 -20.46
CA ALA A 114 -6.38 0.26 -19.56
C ALA A 114 -7.64 0.74 -20.29
N LEU A 115 -7.49 1.31 -21.49
CA LEU A 115 -8.61 1.68 -22.36
C LEU A 115 -9.40 0.47 -22.86
N GLU A 116 -8.73 -0.65 -23.17
CA GLU A 116 -9.40 -1.89 -23.60
C GLU A 116 -10.37 -2.42 -22.55
N VAL A 117 -9.89 -2.54 -21.31
CA VAL A 117 -10.67 -3.08 -20.19
C VAL A 117 -11.66 -2.08 -19.62
N GLY A 118 -11.55 -0.79 -19.98
CA GLY A 118 -12.47 0.26 -19.55
C GLY A 118 -12.32 0.63 -18.09
N ILE A 119 -11.10 1.03 -17.69
CA ILE A 119 -10.85 1.54 -16.32
C ILE A 119 -11.69 2.78 -16.04
N ARG A 120 -11.85 3.12 -14.74
CA ARG A 120 -12.57 4.30 -14.31
C ARG A 120 -11.95 5.59 -14.85
N CYS A 121 -10.66 5.80 -14.60
CA CYS A 121 -9.92 6.94 -15.15
C CYS A 121 -8.40 6.76 -15.02
N PHE A 122 -7.70 7.58 -15.82
CA PHE A 122 -6.29 7.85 -15.63
C PHE A 122 -6.13 9.05 -14.70
N ASN A 123 -5.31 8.94 -13.65
CA ASN A 123 -4.82 10.05 -12.87
C ASN A 123 -3.59 10.62 -13.61
N VAL A 124 -3.81 11.70 -14.36
CA VAL A 124 -2.82 12.29 -15.27
C VAL A 124 -1.83 13.15 -14.50
N GLU A 125 -0.56 12.95 -14.76
CA GLU A 125 0.54 13.54 -13.98
C GLU A 125 1.24 14.70 -14.70
N SER A 126 0.99 14.88 -16.03
CA SER A 126 1.64 15.92 -16.84
C SER A 126 0.89 16.25 -18.13
N VAL A 127 1.18 17.42 -18.70
CA VAL A 127 0.65 17.83 -20.01
C VAL A 127 1.11 16.90 -21.14
N SER A 128 2.34 16.40 -21.08
CA SER A 128 2.86 15.46 -22.07
C SER A 128 2.08 14.15 -22.05
N GLU A 129 1.83 13.60 -20.88
CA GLU A 129 1.02 12.40 -20.68
C GLU A 129 -0.43 12.61 -21.16
N LEU A 130 -1.04 13.76 -20.82
CA LEU A 130 -2.38 14.11 -21.26
C LEU A 130 -2.51 14.05 -22.79
N LYS A 131 -1.56 14.66 -23.49
CA LYS A 131 -1.52 14.66 -24.98
C LYS A 131 -1.32 13.24 -25.52
N HIS A 132 -0.49 12.45 -24.88
CA HIS A 132 -0.23 11.06 -25.26
C HIS A 132 -1.45 10.17 -25.10
N ILE A 133 -2.16 10.29 -23.97
CA ILE A 133 -3.43 9.59 -23.73
C ILE A 133 -4.47 10.00 -24.80
N ASN A 134 -4.58 11.30 -25.11
CA ASN A 134 -5.51 11.77 -26.14
C ASN A 134 -5.21 11.16 -27.51
N GLN A 135 -3.91 11.11 -27.90
CA GLN A 135 -3.50 10.52 -29.16
C GLN A 135 -3.88 9.04 -29.24
N ILE A 136 -3.51 8.25 -28.21
CA ILE A 136 -3.79 6.81 -28.17
C ILE A 136 -5.29 6.54 -28.17
N ALA A 137 -6.05 7.27 -27.36
CA ALA A 137 -7.51 7.14 -27.35
C ALA A 137 -8.12 7.40 -28.73
N GLY A 138 -7.62 8.41 -29.45
CA GLY A 138 -8.04 8.71 -30.83
C GLY A 138 -7.71 7.59 -31.81
N GLU A 139 -6.51 7.02 -31.75
CA GLU A 139 -6.11 5.86 -32.57
C GLU A 139 -7.01 4.64 -32.31
N MET A 140 -7.41 4.45 -31.05
CA MET A 140 -8.33 3.37 -30.62
C MET A 140 -9.82 3.71 -30.87
N ARG A 141 -10.14 4.92 -31.30
CA ARG A 141 -11.54 5.44 -31.44
C ARG A 141 -12.30 5.35 -30.11
N LYS A 142 -11.61 5.65 -29.00
CA LYS A 142 -12.17 5.68 -27.65
C LYS A 142 -12.07 7.08 -27.06
N ILE A 143 -12.80 7.30 -25.99
CA ILE A 143 -12.70 8.48 -25.13
C ILE A 143 -12.06 8.05 -23.83
N ALA A 144 -10.95 8.67 -23.45
CA ALA A 144 -10.25 8.39 -22.22
C ALA A 144 -10.84 9.22 -21.07
N PRO A 145 -11.40 8.60 -20.03
CA PRO A 145 -11.78 9.30 -18.81
C PRO A 145 -10.51 9.66 -18.02
N ILE A 146 -10.39 10.91 -17.61
CA ILE A 146 -9.24 11.40 -16.85
C ILE A 146 -9.65 12.12 -15.56
N SER A 147 -8.77 12.03 -14.60
CA SER A 147 -8.62 12.88 -13.44
C SER A 147 -7.24 13.52 -13.52
N LEU A 148 -7.09 14.81 -13.26
CA LEU A 148 -5.77 15.43 -13.22
C LEU A 148 -5.23 15.33 -11.80
N ARG A 149 -4.02 14.79 -11.62
CA ARG A 149 -3.34 14.82 -10.34
C ARG A 149 -2.75 16.19 -10.08
N VAL A 150 -3.30 16.84 -9.09
CA VAL A 150 -2.90 18.18 -8.65
C VAL A 150 -2.00 18.06 -7.44
N ASN A 151 -0.82 18.66 -7.52
CA ASN A 151 0.06 18.83 -6.38
C ASN A 151 -0.36 20.12 -5.63
N PRO A 152 -0.91 19.99 -4.41
CA PRO A 152 -1.42 21.14 -3.68
C PRO A 152 -0.32 21.95 -2.97
N ASP A 153 0.93 21.52 -3.01
CA ASP A 153 2.07 22.15 -2.33
C ASP A 153 1.85 22.25 -0.80
N VAL A 154 1.49 21.13 -0.20
CA VAL A 154 1.28 20.98 1.25
C VAL A 154 2.37 20.08 1.81
N ASP A 155 2.99 20.51 2.91
CA ASP A 155 3.95 19.68 3.65
C ASP A 155 3.19 18.68 4.55
N ALA A 156 3.37 17.40 4.27
CA ALA A 156 2.79 16.31 5.04
C ALA A 156 3.59 15.92 6.31
N HIS A 157 4.70 16.58 6.57
CA HIS A 157 5.61 16.29 7.69
C HIS A 157 6.00 14.81 7.82
N THR A 158 6.19 14.13 6.68
CA THR A 158 6.53 12.70 6.62
C THR A 158 7.98 12.50 6.18
N HIS A 159 8.47 11.25 6.22
CA HIS A 159 9.81 10.92 5.73
C HIS A 159 10.01 11.43 4.29
N PRO A 160 11.15 12.09 3.96
CA PRO A 160 11.37 12.72 2.64
C PRO A 160 11.11 11.79 1.45
N TYR A 161 11.41 10.49 1.56
CA TYR A 161 11.21 9.54 0.47
C TYR A 161 9.76 9.13 0.21
N ILE A 162 8.83 9.45 1.14
CA ILE A 162 7.41 9.13 1.01
C ILE A 162 6.49 10.35 1.02
N SER A 163 7.05 11.57 1.06
CA SER A 163 6.34 12.82 0.83
C SER A 163 6.13 13.03 -0.68
N THR A 164 4.92 13.37 -1.10
CA THR A 164 4.56 13.57 -2.52
C THR A 164 3.83 14.88 -2.80
N GLY A 165 3.50 15.65 -1.75
CA GLY A 165 2.71 16.88 -1.83
C GLY A 165 3.51 18.18 -2.00
N LEU A 166 4.85 18.13 -2.00
CA LEU A 166 5.70 19.30 -2.13
C LEU A 166 5.96 19.64 -3.59
N LYS A 167 6.18 20.93 -3.87
CA LYS A 167 6.40 21.49 -5.22
C LYS A 167 7.58 20.85 -5.98
N GLU A 168 8.59 20.37 -5.27
CA GLU A 168 9.79 19.75 -5.84
C GLU A 168 9.61 18.28 -6.22
N ASN A 169 8.49 17.68 -5.88
CA ASN A 169 8.22 16.27 -6.16
C ASN A 169 7.86 16.07 -7.65
N LYS A 170 8.24 14.89 -8.18
CA LYS A 170 7.96 14.51 -9.57
C LYS A 170 6.48 14.26 -9.88
N PHE A 171 5.60 14.33 -8.88
CA PHE A 171 4.20 13.92 -8.99
C PHE A 171 3.28 15.10 -9.24
N GLY A 172 2.33 14.90 -10.16
CA GLY A 172 1.23 15.80 -10.42
C GLY A 172 1.61 17.11 -11.09
N VAL A 173 0.58 17.87 -11.41
CA VAL A 173 0.68 19.25 -11.91
C VAL A 173 0.52 20.22 -10.74
N SER A 174 1.33 21.28 -10.70
CA SER A 174 1.19 22.34 -9.67
C SER A 174 -0.24 22.89 -9.65
N VAL A 175 -0.78 23.11 -8.46
CA VAL A 175 -2.13 23.72 -8.28
C VAL A 175 -2.26 25.04 -9.02
N ASN A 176 -1.17 25.80 -9.16
CA ASN A 176 -1.14 27.09 -9.89
C ASN A 176 -1.29 26.93 -11.40
N GLU A 177 -0.87 25.79 -11.97
CA GLU A 177 -0.93 25.50 -13.41
C GLU A 177 -2.14 24.64 -13.78
N ALA A 178 -2.74 23.97 -12.81
CA ALA A 178 -3.77 22.97 -13.02
C ALA A 178 -4.98 23.52 -13.78
N ARG A 179 -5.41 24.77 -13.50
CA ARG A 179 -6.55 25.41 -14.21
C ARG A 179 -6.30 25.46 -15.72
N GLU A 180 -5.09 25.85 -16.16
CA GLU A 180 -4.75 25.94 -17.58
C GLU A 180 -4.62 24.54 -18.22
N VAL A 181 -4.14 23.55 -17.47
CA VAL A 181 -4.10 22.16 -17.95
C VAL A 181 -5.51 21.59 -18.12
N TYR A 182 -6.45 21.90 -17.23
CA TYR A 182 -7.87 21.52 -17.40
C TYR A 182 -8.48 22.20 -18.62
N LYS A 183 -8.22 23.48 -18.87
CA LYS A 183 -8.66 24.17 -20.09
C LYS A 183 -8.11 23.48 -21.33
N LEU A 184 -6.82 23.15 -21.35
CA LEU A 184 -6.24 22.39 -22.45
C LEU A 184 -6.96 21.03 -22.60
N ALA A 185 -7.16 20.28 -21.52
CA ALA A 185 -7.83 18.98 -21.56
C ALA A 185 -9.25 19.08 -22.15
N SER A 186 -9.98 20.17 -21.87
CA SER A 186 -11.33 20.40 -22.41
C SER A 186 -11.37 20.62 -23.93
N THR A 187 -10.24 20.96 -24.55
CA THR A 187 -10.13 21.11 -26.01
C THR A 187 -9.73 19.83 -26.75
N LEU A 188 -9.32 18.79 -26.01
CA LEU A 188 -8.81 17.55 -26.59
C LEU A 188 -9.98 16.60 -26.91
N PRO A 189 -10.13 16.17 -28.18
CA PRO A 189 -11.35 15.50 -28.65
C PRO A 189 -11.57 14.09 -28.07
N ASN A 190 -10.50 13.43 -27.59
CA ASN A 190 -10.57 12.06 -27.12
C ASN A 190 -10.41 11.97 -25.59
N ILE A 191 -10.56 13.09 -24.90
CA ILE A 191 -10.44 13.20 -23.43
C ILE A 191 -11.81 13.54 -22.82
N LYS A 192 -12.12 12.90 -21.71
CA LYS A 192 -13.28 13.21 -20.88
C LYS A 192 -12.81 13.51 -19.46
N ILE A 193 -12.84 14.76 -19.06
CA ILE A 193 -12.56 15.18 -17.70
C ILE A 193 -13.69 14.65 -16.80
N ILE A 194 -13.35 13.88 -15.78
CA ILE A 194 -14.31 13.35 -14.79
C ILE A 194 -13.95 13.65 -13.34
N GLY A 195 -12.69 13.96 -13.04
CA GLY A 195 -12.28 14.15 -11.66
C GLY A 195 -11.04 15.01 -11.48
N MET A 196 -10.66 15.12 -10.23
CA MET A 196 -9.42 15.70 -9.73
C MET A 196 -8.82 14.73 -8.72
N ASP A 197 -7.52 14.50 -8.80
CA ASP A 197 -6.77 13.64 -7.88
C ASP A 197 -5.73 14.45 -7.10
N CYS A 198 -5.46 14.03 -5.89
CA CYS A 198 -4.42 14.57 -5.04
C CYS A 198 -3.87 13.49 -4.10
N HIS A 199 -2.55 13.41 -3.99
CA HIS A 199 -1.91 12.55 -3.00
C HIS A 199 -0.71 13.26 -2.39
N ILE A 200 -0.74 13.52 -1.07
CA ILE A 200 0.24 14.40 -0.40
C ILE A 200 1.37 13.63 0.30
N GLY A 201 1.22 12.33 0.51
CA GLY A 201 2.26 11.52 1.17
C GLY A 201 1.74 10.23 1.78
N SER A 202 2.60 9.59 2.56
CA SER A 202 2.29 8.31 3.22
C SER A 202 2.70 8.36 4.69
N GLN A 203 1.99 7.64 5.55
CA GLN A 203 2.20 7.60 7.00
C GLN A 203 1.93 8.96 7.67
N LEU A 204 0.84 9.63 7.26
CA LEU A 204 0.37 10.84 7.93
C LEU A 204 -0.38 10.48 9.22
N THR A 205 0.00 11.09 10.33
CA THR A 205 -0.58 10.87 11.65
C THR A 205 -1.45 12.02 12.13
N GLU A 206 -1.58 13.07 11.31
CA GLU A 206 -2.37 14.27 11.59
C GLU A 206 -3.40 14.52 10.47
N LEU A 207 -4.55 15.12 10.83
CA LEU A 207 -5.60 15.47 9.86
C LEU A 207 -5.31 16.75 9.09
N GLN A 208 -4.63 17.71 9.72
CA GLN A 208 -4.50 19.05 9.18
C GLN A 208 -3.93 19.10 7.75
N PRO A 209 -2.86 18.37 7.40
CA PRO A 209 -2.34 18.37 6.02
C PRO A 209 -3.38 17.94 4.96
N PHE A 210 -4.24 16.97 5.30
CA PHE A 210 -5.33 16.53 4.40
C PHE A 210 -6.38 17.63 4.21
N LEU A 211 -6.72 18.35 5.28
CA LEU A 211 -7.70 19.42 5.24
C LEU A 211 -7.16 20.63 4.47
N ASP A 212 -5.89 20.99 4.66
CA ASP A 212 -5.23 22.07 3.93
C ASP A 212 -5.16 21.76 2.42
N ALA A 213 -4.84 20.52 2.06
CA ALA A 213 -4.88 20.07 0.68
C ALA A 213 -6.30 20.18 0.11
N THR A 214 -7.30 19.69 0.85
CA THR A 214 -8.71 19.74 0.42
C THR A 214 -9.17 21.18 0.20
N ASP A 215 -8.81 22.14 1.07
CA ASP A 215 -9.16 23.55 0.90
C ASP A 215 -8.60 24.14 -0.40
N ARG A 216 -7.33 23.83 -0.74
CA ARG A 216 -6.71 24.26 -2.01
C ARG A 216 -7.41 23.65 -3.24
N LEU A 217 -7.81 22.38 -3.15
CA LEU A 217 -8.56 21.74 -4.23
C LEU A 217 -9.97 22.32 -4.41
N ILE A 218 -10.66 22.66 -3.32
CA ILE A 218 -11.97 23.34 -3.38
C ILE A 218 -11.85 24.67 -4.13
N VAL A 219 -10.85 25.48 -3.84
CA VAL A 219 -10.61 26.74 -4.57
C VAL A 219 -10.44 26.48 -6.06
N LEU A 220 -9.65 25.49 -6.44
CA LEU A 220 -9.48 25.13 -7.86
C LEU A 220 -10.79 24.62 -8.48
N MET A 221 -11.57 23.81 -7.75
CA MET A 221 -12.88 23.32 -8.23
C MET A 221 -13.84 24.45 -8.55
N GLU A 222 -13.92 25.50 -7.72
CA GLU A 222 -14.77 26.67 -8.00
C GLU A 222 -14.29 27.42 -9.26
N GLN A 223 -12.98 27.59 -9.44
CA GLN A 223 -12.43 28.18 -10.65
C GLN A 223 -12.75 27.37 -11.91
N LEU A 224 -12.69 26.05 -11.82
CA LEU A 224 -13.04 25.15 -12.93
C LEU A 224 -14.53 25.23 -13.28
N LYS A 225 -15.37 25.38 -12.26
CA LYS A 225 -16.81 25.56 -12.45
C LYS A 225 -17.14 26.87 -13.18
N GLU A 226 -16.42 27.98 -12.89
CA GLU A 226 -16.51 29.23 -13.65
C GLU A 226 -16.10 29.04 -15.12
N ASP A 227 -15.11 28.18 -15.40
CA ASP A 227 -14.68 27.82 -16.76
C ASP A 227 -15.62 26.80 -17.44
N GLY A 228 -16.74 26.42 -16.79
CA GLY A 228 -17.70 25.44 -17.30
C GLY A 228 -17.29 23.97 -17.16
N ILE A 229 -16.20 23.68 -16.46
CA ILE A 229 -15.69 22.32 -16.22
C ILE A 229 -16.31 21.77 -14.91
N LYS A 230 -17.10 20.70 -15.02
CA LYS A 230 -17.76 20.04 -13.89
C LYS A 230 -17.08 18.70 -13.58
N LEU A 231 -16.59 18.57 -12.37
CA LEU A 231 -16.02 17.32 -11.86
C LEU A 231 -17.12 16.41 -11.29
N LYS A 232 -16.96 15.11 -11.43
CA LYS A 232 -17.84 14.08 -10.88
C LYS A 232 -17.28 13.50 -9.58
N HIS A 233 -15.96 13.48 -9.42
CA HIS A 233 -15.31 13.00 -8.21
C HIS A 233 -14.11 13.85 -7.83
N LEU A 234 -13.79 13.80 -6.56
CA LEU A 234 -12.57 14.29 -5.96
C LEU A 234 -11.86 13.10 -5.31
N ASP A 235 -10.70 12.73 -5.85
CA ASP A 235 -9.83 11.73 -5.27
C ASP A 235 -8.82 12.40 -4.34
N LEU A 236 -8.85 12.03 -3.08
CA LEU A 236 -7.97 12.58 -2.03
C LEU A 236 -6.80 11.66 -1.72
N GLY A 237 -6.65 10.62 -2.54
CA GLY A 237 -5.55 9.66 -2.43
C GLY A 237 -5.59 8.81 -1.18
N GLY A 238 -4.42 8.31 -0.82
CA GLY A 238 -4.22 7.60 0.44
C GLY A 238 -3.45 8.46 1.45
N GLY A 239 -2.61 7.80 2.23
CA GLY A 239 -1.66 8.49 3.11
C GLY A 239 -1.93 8.33 4.58
N LEU A 240 -3.15 7.99 5.00
CA LEU A 240 -3.45 7.79 6.43
C LEU A 240 -2.51 6.72 7.02
N GLY A 241 -1.87 7.09 8.13
CA GLY A 241 -0.86 6.29 8.80
C GLY A 241 -1.42 5.14 9.63
N VAL A 242 -0.51 4.32 10.13
CA VAL A 242 -0.78 3.26 11.12
C VAL A 242 0.20 3.38 12.27
N THR A 243 -0.12 2.74 13.40
CA THR A 243 0.77 2.63 14.54
C THR A 243 1.87 1.62 14.26
N TYR A 244 3.11 2.03 14.34
CA TYR A 244 4.31 1.19 14.35
C TYR A 244 4.97 1.14 15.73
N THR A 245 4.93 2.25 16.47
CA THR A 245 5.46 2.42 17.82
C THR A 245 4.37 2.92 18.77
N ASP A 246 4.25 4.22 18.91
CA ASP A 246 3.36 4.96 19.79
C ASP A 246 2.50 6.01 19.04
N GLU A 247 2.60 6.02 17.70
CA GLU A 247 1.78 6.92 16.90
C GLU A 247 0.30 6.62 17.09
N THR A 248 -0.50 7.67 17.13
CA THR A 248 -1.97 7.62 17.21
C THR A 248 -2.60 8.27 15.98
N PRO A 249 -2.51 7.62 14.81
CA PRO A 249 -3.11 8.17 13.60
C PRO A 249 -4.62 8.32 13.76
N PRO A 250 -5.24 9.31 13.09
CA PRO A 250 -6.69 9.50 13.12
C PRO A 250 -7.42 8.24 12.69
N HIS A 251 -8.57 7.98 13.32
CA HIS A 251 -9.43 6.90 12.87
C HIS A 251 -10.07 7.26 11.50
N PRO A 252 -10.33 6.30 10.60
CA PRO A 252 -10.99 6.58 9.31
C PRO A 252 -12.29 7.37 9.43
N SER A 253 -13.08 7.20 10.52
CA SER A 253 -14.28 8.00 10.77
C SER A 253 -13.97 9.47 11.05
N ASP A 254 -12.90 9.77 11.78
CA ASP A 254 -12.54 11.15 12.10
C ASP A 254 -12.08 11.87 10.84
N TYR A 255 -11.29 11.17 10.01
CA TYR A 255 -10.88 11.66 8.71
C TYR A 255 -12.08 11.89 7.77
N ALA A 256 -12.99 10.92 7.65
CA ALA A 256 -14.18 11.05 6.83
C ALA A 256 -15.08 12.18 7.28
N ASN A 257 -15.33 12.32 8.60
CA ASN A 257 -16.16 13.40 9.14
C ASN A 257 -15.57 14.78 8.82
N ALA A 258 -14.27 14.96 9.00
CA ALA A 258 -13.59 16.21 8.67
C ALA A 258 -13.68 16.56 7.17
N LEU A 259 -13.53 15.57 6.29
CA LEU A 259 -13.73 15.74 4.84
C LEU A 259 -15.17 16.07 4.48
N LEU A 260 -16.15 15.40 5.09
CA LEU A 260 -17.58 15.64 4.85
C LEU A 260 -17.99 17.04 5.26
N GLU A 261 -17.45 17.58 6.36
CA GLU A 261 -17.63 18.95 6.78
C GLU A 261 -17.09 19.94 5.73
N LYS A 262 -15.86 19.74 5.24
CA LYS A 262 -15.26 20.57 4.19
C LYS A 262 -16.04 20.52 2.88
N LEU A 263 -16.57 19.36 2.51
CA LEU A 263 -17.25 19.12 1.23
C LEU A 263 -18.80 19.19 1.35
N GLN A 264 -19.35 19.79 2.41
CA GLN A 264 -20.80 19.84 2.64
C GLN A 264 -21.57 20.56 1.52
N ASN A 265 -20.95 21.54 0.86
CA ASN A 265 -21.54 22.29 -0.25
C ASN A 265 -21.52 21.56 -1.59
N TYR A 266 -20.96 20.34 -1.65
CA TYR A 266 -20.81 19.53 -2.87
C TYR A 266 -21.43 18.13 -2.68
N PRO A 267 -22.73 18.01 -2.34
CA PRO A 267 -23.33 16.73 -1.92
C PRO A 267 -23.30 15.65 -3.00
N GLU A 268 -23.28 16.02 -4.27
CA GLU A 268 -23.25 15.08 -5.41
C GLU A 268 -21.85 14.66 -5.84
N LEU A 269 -20.81 15.34 -5.31
CA LEU A 269 -19.44 15.01 -5.65
C LEU A 269 -19.04 13.69 -4.96
N GLU A 270 -18.67 12.68 -5.75
CA GLU A 270 -18.15 11.43 -5.22
C GLU A 270 -16.77 11.63 -4.63
N ILE A 271 -16.52 11.08 -3.45
CA ILE A 271 -15.22 11.12 -2.79
C ILE A 271 -14.52 9.78 -3.06
N ILE A 272 -13.29 9.84 -3.59
CA ILE A 272 -12.44 8.65 -3.75
C ILE A 272 -11.32 8.74 -2.72
N LEU A 273 -11.01 7.62 -2.09
CA LEU A 273 -9.83 7.43 -1.25
C LEU A 273 -9.03 6.21 -1.72
N GLU A 274 -7.70 6.30 -1.60
CA GLU A 274 -6.76 5.25 -2.02
C GLU A 274 -5.98 4.64 -0.84
N PRO A 275 -6.63 4.11 0.21
CA PRO A 275 -5.92 3.54 1.34
C PRO A 275 -5.19 2.27 0.94
N GLY A 276 -3.89 2.21 1.23
CA GLY A 276 -3.08 1.00 1.09
C GLY A 276 -2.56 0.54 2.46
N ARG A 277 -1.61 1.31 3.01
CA ARG A 277 -1.00 1.05 4.32
C ARG A 277 -2.04 0.87 5.41
N ALA A 278 -3.00 1.78 5.50
CA ALA A 278 -4.01 1.78 6.57
C ALA A 278 -4.91 0.53 6.54
N ILE A 279 -5.06 -0.13 5.39
CA ILE A 279 -5.80 -1.40 5.28
C ILE A 279 -4.88 -2.59 5.54
N SER A 280 -3.72 -2.66 4.88
CA SER A 280 -2.94 -3.90 4.80
C SER A 280 -1.82 -4.02 5.84
N ALA A 281 -1.22 -2.92 6.34
CA ALA A 281 -0.02 -3.01 7.18
C ALA A 281 -0.21 -3.91 8.40
N ASN A 282 -1.15 -3.55 9.28
CA ASN A 282 -1.41 -4.29 10.53
C ASN A 282 -2.20 -5.59 10.30
N ALA A 283 -2.60 -5.86 9.06
CA ALA A 283 -3.25 -7.10 8.66
C ALA A 283 -2.25 -8.21 8.29
N GLY A 284 -0.95 -7.95 8.36
CA GLY A 284 0.07 -8.94 8.06
C GLY A 284 1.26 -8.91 9.03
N ILE A 285 1.83 -10.08 9.25
CA ILE A 285 3.09 -10.29 9.97
C ILE A 285 4.07 -11.06 9.08
N LEU A 286 5.37 -10.88 9.35
CA LEU A 286 6.44 -11.68 8.74
C LEU A 286 7.07 -12.54 9.83
N VAL A 287 6.99 -13.86 9.65
CA VAL A 287 7.52 -14.85 10.61
C VAL A 287 8.90 -15.30 10.15
N ALA A 288 9.84 -15.25 11.09
CA ALA A 288 11.22 -15.63 10.91
C ALA A 288 11.65 -16.69 11.92
N LYS A 289 12.61 -17.51 11.56
CA LYS A 289 13.28 -18.46 12.46
C LYS A 289 14.64 -17.91 12.87
N VAL A 290 14.92 -17.91 14.16
CA VAL A 290 16.27 -17.63 14.70
C VAL A 290 17.19 -18.79 14.33
N GLN A 291 18.18 -18.52 13.49
CA GLN A 291 19.15 -19.53 13.05
C GLN A 291 20.30 -19.63 14.05
N TYR A 292 20.86 -18.46 14.41
CA TYR A 292 22.01 -18.39 15.30
C TYR A 292 21.90 -17.17 16.23
N LEU A 293 22.43 -17.32 17.45
CA LEU A 293 22.70 -16.22 18.36
C LEU A 293 24.20 -15.97 18.40
N LYS A 294 24.62 -14.73 18.12
CA LYS A 294 26.03 -14.36 18.12
C LYS A 294 26.26 -13.18 19.07
N ASN A 295 27.11 -13.41 20.04
CA ASN A 295 27.50 -12.37 20.99
C ASN A 295 28.93 -11.92 20.69
N ASN A 296 29.17 -10.64 20.69
CA ASN A 296 30.50 -10.06 20.67
C ASN A 296 30.61 -9.04 21.82
N GLU A 297 31.80 -8.46 22.01
CA GLU A 297 32.08 -7.55 23.13
C GLU A 297 31.15 -6.33 23.21
N SER A 298 30.51 -5.94 22.11
CA SER A 298 29.70 -4.72 22.01
C SER A 298 28.22 -4.96 21.75
N ARG A 299 27.83 -6.11 21.15
CA ARG A 299 26.46 -6.36 20.70
C ARG A 299 26.09 -7.82 20.69
N ASN A 300 24.80 -8.09 20.89
CA ASN A 300 24.21 -9.38 20.66
C ASN A 300 23.43 -9.36 19.35
N PHE A 301 23.60 -10.37 18.50
CA PHE A 301 22.90 -10.53 17.24
C PHE A 301 21.98 -11.75 17.29
N ALA A 302 20.74 -11.57 16.87
CA ALA A 302 19.84 -12.67 16.51
C ALA A 302 19.81 -12.76 14.99
N ILE A 303 20.48 -13.77 14.44
CA ILE A 303 20.59 -14.01 13.00
C ILE A 303 19.41 -14.89 12.59
N THR A 304 18.58 -14.39 11.67
CA THR A 304 17.37 -15.07 11.22
C THR A 304 17.50 -15.54 9.78
N ASP A 305 16.57 -16.38 9.33
CA ASP A 305 16.44 -16.79 7.92
C ASP A 305 15.78 -15.72 7.02
N THR A 306 15.29 -14.65 7.63
CA THR A 306 14.61 -13.51 7.00
C THR A 306 15.56 -12.32 6.93
N GLY A 307 15.64 -11.64 5.79
CA GLY A 307 16.51 -10.49 5.58
C GLY A 307 15.85 -9.34 4.86
N MET A 308 16.69 -8.34 4.50
CA MET A 308 16.24 -7.15 3.77
C MET A 308 15.63 -7.47 2.40
N ASN A 309 15.98 -8.62 1.81
CA ASN A 309 15.35 -9.10 0.58
C ASN A 309 13.87 -9.47 0.78
N ASP A 310 13.46 -9.85 1.98
CA ASP A 310 12.07 -10.15 2.34
C ASP A 310 11.35 -8.90 2.87
N MET A 311 12.04 -8.07 3.69
CA MET A 311 11.50 -6.84 4.30
C MET A 311 12.53 -5.71 4.22
N ILE A 312 12.46 -4.93 3.14
CA ILE A 312 13.44 -3.86 2.86
C ILE A 312 13.28 -2.61 3.75
N ARG A 313 12.10 -2.40 4.35
CA ARG A 313 11.76 -1.13 5.00
C ARG A 313 12.71 -0.70 6.13
N PRO A 314 13.17 -1.57 7.04
CA PRO A 314 14.16 -1.18 8.04
C PRO A 314 15.48 -0.70 7.44
N ALA A 315 15.95 -1.34 6.35
CA ALA A 315 17.19 -0.97 5.67
C ALA A 315 17.05 0.32 4.82
N LEU A 316 15.90 0.51 4.14
CA LEU A 316 15.68 1.59 3.19
C LEU A 316 15.23 2.90 3.84
N TYR A 317 14.36 2.80 4.87
CA TYR A 317 13.72 3.95 5.51
C TYR A 317 14.07 4.09 6.98
N GLU A 318 14.96 3.26 7.52
CA GLU A 318 15.20 3.13 8.97
C GLU A 318 13.89 2.87 9.75
N ALA A 319 12.90 2.28 9.07
CA ALA A 319 11.57 2.09 9.61
C ALA A 319 11.59 1.16 10.81
N TYR A 320 11.03 1.64 11.92
CA TYR A 320 10.77 0.77 13.06
C TYR A 320 9.67 -0.23 12.70
N MET A 321 9.91 -1.50 13.03
CA MET A 321 8.91 -2.56 12.98
C MET A 321 9.01 -3.38 14.26
N ASN A 322 7.88 -3.60 14.93
CA ASN A 322 7.86 -4.32 16.18
C ASN A 322 8.15 -5.81 15.94
N ILE A 323 9.07 -6.37 16.71
CA ILE A 323 9.47 -7.79 16.65
C ILE A 323 9.16 -8.43 18.00
N VAL A 324 8.49 -9.56 17.98
CA VAL A 324 8.06 -10.29 19.18
C VAL A 324 8.32 -11.78 19.05
N GLU A 325 8.47 -12.46 20.19
CA GLU A 325 8.47 -13.91 20.29
C GLU A 325 7.06 -14.45 19.97
N ILE A 326 6.94 -15.52 19.17
CA ILE A 326 5.63 -16.14 18.95
C ILE A 326 5.21 -17.08 20.09
N ASP A 327 6.16 -17.55 20.90
CA ASP A 327 5.91 -18.34 22.11
C ASP A 327 6.59 -17.71 23.33
N ARG A 328 5.79 -17.15 24.23
CA ARG A 328 6.22 -16.54 25.52
C ARG A 328 6.11 -17.51 26.70
N THR A 329 5.79 -18.76 26.47
CA THR A 329 5.73 -19.77 27.54
C THR A 329 7.13 -20.20 27.99
N LEU A 330 8.13 -19.96 27.14
CA LEU A 330 9.52 -20.33 27.38
C LEU A 330 10.16 -19.27 28.29
N ALA A 331 10.30 -19.60 29.59
CA ALA A 331 10.93 -18.71 30.57
C ALA A 331 12.44 -18.62 30.31
N ARG A 332 12.88 -17.58 29.62
CA ARG A 332 14.29 -17.28 29.35
C ARG A 332 14.62 -15.86 29.76
N GLU A 333 15.90 -15.60 29.97
CA GLU A 333 16.39 -14.25 30.20
C GLU A 333 16.13 -13.38 28.98
N LYS A 334 15.71 -12.14 29.22
CA LYS A 334 15.58 -11.13 28.17
C LYS A 334 16.95 -10.52 27.87
N VAL A 335 17.28 -10.51 26.60
CA VAL A 335 18.54 -9.94 26.10
C VAL A 335 18.23 -8.94 24.98
N ILE A 336 19.00 -7.88 24.90
CA ILE A 336 18.89 -6.90 23.82
C ILE A 336 19.67 -7.42 22.62
N TYR A 337 18.96 -7.60 21.48
CA TYR A 337 19.52 -8.07 20.21
C TYR A 337 19.36 -7.02 19.10
N ASP A 338 20.36 -6.97 18.23
CA ASP A 338 20.14 -6.52 16.85
C ASP A 338 19.67 -7.75 16.05
N VAL A 339 18.43 -7.69 15.52
CA VAL A 339 17.86 -8.76 14.71
C VAL A 339 18.27 -8.53 13.26
N VAL A 340 19.03 -9.47 12.71
CA VAL A 340 19.67 -9.35 11.39
C VAL A 340 19.33 -10.54 10.50
N GLY A 341 19.42 -10.33 9.20
CA GLY A 341 19.19 -11.36 8.19
C GLY A 341 20.46 -12.01 7.65
N PRO A 342 20.29 -12.87 6.63
CA PRO A 342 21.38 -13.62 5.99
C PRO A 342 21.97 -12.91 4.77
N VAL A 343 21.51 -11.70 4.42
CA VAL A 343 21.99 -10.97 3.25
C VAL A 343 23.38 -10.40 3.52
N CYS A 344 24.25 -10.45 2.53
CA CYS A 344 25.65 -10.02 2.66
C CYS A 344 25.78 -8.47 2.57
N GLU A 345 25.05 -7.76 3.43
CA GLU A 345 25.01 -6.30 3.55
C GLU A 345 25.02 -5.90 5.02
N THR A 346 25.79 -4.86 5.36
CA THR A 346 25.81 -4.30 6.73
C THR A 346 24.44 -3.70 7.11
N SER A 347 23.66 -3.32 6.12
CA SER A 347 22.31 -2.75 6.28
C SER A 347 21.21 -3.80 6.47
N ASP A 348 21.54 -5.11 6.50
CA ASP A 348 20.55 -6.18 6.64
C ASP A 348 20.03 -6.33 8.06
N PHE A 349 19.33 -5.29 8.53
CA PHE A 349 18.64 -5.27 9.81
C PHE A 349 17.13 -5.42 9.62
N LEU A 350 16.51 -6.28 10.43
CA LEU A 350 15.07 -6.32 10.64
C LEU A 350 14.67 -5.41 11.82
N GLY A 351 15.54 -5.26 12.80
CA GLY A 351 15.35 -4.34 13.93
C GLY A 351 16.56 -4.26 14.82
N LYS A 352 16.88 -3.05 15.27
CA LYS A 352 18.00 -2.79 16.18
C LYS A 352 17.50 -2.69 17.62
N GLN A 353 18.31 -3.17 18.57
CA GLN A 353 18.07 -3.06 20.02
C GLN A 353 16.69 -3.58 20.45
N ARG A 354 16.37 -4.83 20.07
CA ARG A 354 15.13 -5.51 20.48
C ARG A 354 15.35 -6.35 21.72
N GLU A 355 14.57 -6.09 22.78
CA GLU A 355 14.58 -6.90 24.00
C GLU A 355 13.74 -8.16 23.74
N LEU A 356 14.39 -9.33 23.65
CA LEU A 356 13.77 -10.60 23.30
C LEU A 356 14.24 -11.71 24.22
N SER A 357 13.35 -12.69 24.47
CA SER A 357 13.59 -13.90 25.25
C SER A 357 13.62 -15.12 24.32
N ILE A 358 14.71 -15.27 23.54
CA ILE A 358 14.82 -16.20 22.44
C ILE A 358 16.04 -17.14 22.55
N ALA A 359 15.97 -18.25 21.82
CA ALA A 359 17.10 -19.15 21.56
C ALA A 359 17.15 -19.54 20.09
N GLU A 360 18.23 -20.18 19.69
CA GLU A 360 18.35 -20.77 18.34
C GLU A 360 17.22 -21.80 18.10
N GLY A 361 16.62 -21.71 16.93
CA GLY A 361 15.46 -22.52 16.53
C GLY A 361 14.10 -21.92 16.86
N ASP A 362 14.02 -20.89 17.71
CA ASP A 362 12.77 -20.20 18.01
C ASP A 362 12.25 -19.40 16.80
N TYR A 363 10.94 -19.13 16.84
CA TYR A 363 10.30 -18.26 15.86
C TYR A 363 9.98 -16.89 16.47
N ILE A 364 10.16 -15.85 15.66
CA ILE A 364 9.77 -14.48 15.96
C ILE A 364 8.84 -13.95 14.87
N ALA A 365 8.05 -12.95 15.21
CA ALA A 365 7.17 -12.27 14.26
C ALA A 365 7.46 -10.79 14.20
N GLN A 366 7.61 -10.25 12.99
CA GLN A 366 7.67 -8.83 12.71
C GLN A 366 6.27 -8.34 12.35
N TYR A 367 5.73 -7.42 13.16
CA TYR A 367 4.39 -6.86 13.01
C TYR A 367 4.32 -5.80 11.91
N SER A 368 3.08 -5.49 11.48
CA SER A 368 2.79 -4.45 10.47
C SER A 368 3.50 -4.70 9.13
N ALA A 369 3.71 -5.99 8.80
CA ALA A 369 4.42 -6.42 7.60
C ALA A 369 3.51 -6.57 6.36
N GLY A 370 2.19 -6.36 6.51
CA GLY A 370 1.22 -6.55 5.43
C GLY A 370 1.27 -5.49 4.33
N ALA A 371 1.90 -4.33 4.56
CA ALA A 371 2.08 -3.29 3.56
C ALA A 371 3.56 -3.06 3.26
N TYR A 372 3.89 -2.98 1.98
CA TYR A 372 5.26 -2.69 1.50
C TYR A 372 6.31 -3.66 2.04
N GLY A 373 5.88 -4.91 2.33
CA GLY A 373 6.72 -6.04 2.66
C GLY A 373 6.91 -6.91 1.43
N ALA A 374 6.05 -7.93 1.26
CA ALA A 374 6.11 -8.87 0.13
C ALA A 374 6.10 -8.16 -1.25
N SER A 375 5.37 -7.04 -1.40
CA SER A 375 5.33 -6.25 -2.63
C SER A 375 6.67 -5.58 -2.98
N MET A 376 7.55 -5.31 -2.00
CA MET A 376 8.89 -4.74 -2.20
C MET A 376 10.00 -5.79 -2.07
N SER A 377 9.68 -7.07 -1.90
CA SER A 377 10.67 -8.13 -1.78
C SER A 377 11.44 -8.34 -3.08
N SER A 378 12.65 -8.85 -2.97
CA SER A 378 13.54 -9.12 -4.09
C SER A 378 14.20 -10.51 -3.98
N ASN A 379 14.90 -10.90 -5.04
CA ASN A 379 15.74 -12.10 -5.05
C ASN A 379 17.22 -11.79 -4.76
N TYR A 380 17.49 -10.67 -4.07
CA TYR A 380 18.88 -10.30 -3.76
C TYR A 380 19.61 -11.43 -3.03
N ASN A 381 20.88 -11.61 -3.33
CA ASN A 381 21.71 -12.77 -2.98
C ASN A 381 21.13 -14.12 -3.47
N SER A 382 20.36 -14.13 -4.58
CA SER A 382 19.69 -15.31 -5.16
C SER A 382 18.83 -16.06 -4.15
N ARG A 383 18.12 -15.33 -3.28
CA ARG A 383 17.20 -15.90 -2.29
C ARG A 383 15.78 -15.96 -2.87
N PRO A 384 15.10 -17.11 -2.74
CA PRO A 384 13.71 -17.25 -3.18
C PRO A 384 12.77 -16.30 -2.41
N ARG A 385 11.80 -15.71 -3.10
CA ARG A 385 10.70 -15.02 -2.42
C ARG A 385 9.90 -15.97 -1.56
N THR A 386 9.45 -15.49 -0.42
CA THR A 386 8.81 -16.28 0.62
C THR A 386 7.39 -16.71 0.24
N ALA A 387 6.87 -17.70 0.96
CA ALA A 387 5.46 -18.06 0.91
C ALA A 387 4.59 -16.98 1.57
N GLU A 388 3.34 -16.86 1.12
CA GLU A 388 2.32 -16.00 1.70
C GLU A 388 1.07 -16.82 2.03
N VAL A 389 0.58 -16.72 3.27
CA VAL A 389 -0.57 -17.45 3.79
C VAL A 389 -1.63 -16.47 4.27
N LEU A 390 -2.88 -16.74 3.93
CA LEU A 390 -4.05 -16.04 4.44
C LEU A 390 -4.74 -16.90 5.48
N VAL A 391 -5.05 -16.33 6.63
CA VAL A 391 -5.86 -16.95 7.68
C VAL A 391 -7.28 -16.37 7.64
N ASP A 392 -8.28 -17.25 7.77
CA ASP A 392 -9.71 -16.97 7.81
C ASP A 392 -10.34 -17.82 8.91
N GLY A 393 -10.44 -17.28 10.11
CA GLY A 393 -10.86 -18.00 11.31
C GLY A 393 -9.91 -19.15 11.66
N ASP A 394 -10.39 -20.37 11.55
CA ASP A 394 -9.64 -21.60 11.81
C ASP A 394 -9.00 -22.24 10.56
N LYS A 395 -9.08 -21.57 9.41
CA LYS A 395 -8.55 -22.04 8.12
C LYS A 395 -7.36 -21.21 7.66
N SER A 396 -6.40 -21.89 7.04
CA SER A 396 -5.27 -21.25 6.38
C SER A 396 -5.21 -21.59 4.88
N TYR A 397 -4.88 -20.61 4.07
CA TYR A 397 -4.80 -20.73 2.62
C TYR A 397 -3.43 -20.27 2.16
N LEU A 398 -2.71 -21.14 1.44
CA LEU A 398 -1.46 -20.77 0.76
C LEU A 398 -1.83 -19.91 -0.46
N ILE A 399 -1.70 -18.59 -0.35
CA ILE A 399 -2.05 -17.64 -1.41
C ILE A 399 -0.88 -17.29 -2.32
N ARG A 400 0.34 -17.65 -1.92
CA ARG A 400 1.55 -17.67 -2.73
C ARG A 400 2.47 -18.76 -2.20
N ARG A 401 2.90 -19.70 -3.06
CA ARG A 401 3.95 -20.64 -2.68
C ARG A 401 5.32 -19.96 -2.67
N ARG A 402 6.25 -20.52 -1.91
CA ARG A 402 7.66 -20.13 -1.98
C ARG A 402 8.23 -20.42 -3.38
N GLU A 403 9.08 -19.52 -3.89
CA GLU A 403 9.82 -19.77 -5.12
C GLU A 403 10.77 -20.95 -4.93
N THR A 404 10.94 -21.76 -5.97
CA THR A 404 11.97 -22.77 -6.03
C THR A 404 13.30 -22.17 -6.50
N LEU A 405 14.43 -22.83 -6.21
CA LEU A 405 15.71 -22.35 -6.70
C LEU A 405 15.77 -22.29 -8.22
N GLN A 406 15.16 -23.24 -8.92
CA GLN A 406 15.12 -23.29 -10.38
C GLN A 406 14.39 -22.07 -10.98
N GLU A 407 13.39 -21.54 -10.31
CA GLU A 407 12.66 -20.33 -10.78
C GLU A 407 13.50 -19.06 -10.75
N LEU A 408 14.57 -19.02 -9.95
CA LEU A 408 15.47 -17.87 -9.88
C LEU A 408 16.21 -17.61 -11.19
N TRP A 409 16.48 -18.66 -11.98
CA TRP A 409 17.19 -18.55 -13.25
C TRP A 409 16.42 -19.14 -14.44
N ALA A 410 15.14 -19.42 -14.29
CA ALA A 410 14.33 -20.05 -15.34
C ALA A 410 14.23 -19.23 -16.64
N LEU A 411 14.51 -17.93 -16.57
CA LEU A 411 14.51 -17.00 -17.71
C LEU A 411 15.92 -16.71 -18.25
N GLU A 412 16.95 -17.32 -17.68
CA GLU A 412 18.34 -17.11 -18.07
C GLU A 412 18.83 -18.24 -18.98
N SER A 413 19.83 -17.94 -19.84
CA SER A 413 20.46 -18.90 -20.71
C SER A 413 21.96 -18.75 -20.70
N THR A 414 22.69 -19.88 -20.92
CA THR A 414 24.15 -19.88 -21.18
C THR A 414 24.44 -19.49 -22.63
N ILE A 415 25.62 -18.95 -22.89
CA ILE A 415 26.16 -18.61 -24.23
C ILE A 415 27.08 -19.74 -24.73
#